data_6630a515bf42a2154b7c6a3ed86582f5
#
_entry.id   6630a515bf42a2154b7c6a3ed86582f5
#
_cell.length_a   1.000
_cell.length_b   1.000
_cell.length_c   1.000
_cell.angle_alpha   90.00
_cell.angle_beta   90.00
_cell.angle_gamma   90.00
#
_symmetry.space_group_name_H-M   'P 1'
#
loop_
_entity.id
_entity.type
_entity.pdbx_description
1 polymer ?
#
loop_
_entity_poly.entity_id
_entity_poly.type
_entity_poly.pdbx_seq_one_letter_code
_entity_poly.pdbx_strand_id
1 'polypeptide(L)'
;MVKVLILDHSKSVRNILRERLEYEGYSAEAVDDEAAASRLCERIPFDVILSDTGCRVPDAGIPFIALSGDASIDSAVKAVRSGARDFVTKPIDMNRLLESIRRTVAEPDAAGGAPATESPAAAPARTAARARRAQTAQPEIIGHSSQIRRVRELIEKVAPCEARVLVTGENGTGKELVARWLHARSRRAAAPFVEVNCAAIPSELIESELFGHERGAFTSAVKQRKGKFELANGGTLFMDEIGDMSLAAQAKVLRALQENKICRIGGDKDVAVDVRVIAATNKDLREEIRKGNFREDLYHRIGVIVIRVPPLREHPEDIPALVDHFIHTVCAEDGTVPKEVTPEAMQLLQEMPWTGNIRELRNVVERLLILSGDRITPADVHLYC
;
A
#
# COMPACT_ATOMS: atom_id res chain seq x y z
N MET A 1 0.20 32.28 7.50
CA MET A 1 0.37 31.01 8.22
C MET A 1 -0.99 30.36 8.27
N VAL A 2 -1.16 29.20 7.70
CA VAL A 2 -2.45 28.50 7.61
C VAL A 2 -2.87 28.02 9.00
N LYS A 3 -4.12 28.34 9.39
CA LYS A 3 -4.66 27.98 10.69
C LYS A 3 -5.60 26.77 10.58
N VAL A 4 -5.29 25.73 11.34
CA VAL A 4 -5.98 24.44 11.31
C VAL A 4 -6.70 24.22 12.65
N LEU A 5 -7.99 23.89 12.62
CA LEU A 5 -8.72 23.43 13.79
C LEU A 5 -8.83 21.91 13.78
N ILE A 6 -8.44 21.25 14.87
CA ILE A 6 -8.53 19.80 15.02
C ILE A 6 -9.67 19.48 15.99
N LEU A 7 -10.69 18.75 15.51
CA LEU A 7 -11.84 18.30 16.28
C LEU A 7 -11.85 16.76 16.32
N ASP A 8 -11.44 16.19 17.43
CA ASP A 8 -11.34 14.73 17.62
C ASP A 8 -11.51 14.36 19.10
N HIS A 9 -12.27 13.34 19.42
CA HIS A 9 -12.49 12.90 20.81
C HIS A 9 -11.23 12.32 21.46
N SER A 10 -10.29 11.77 20.67
CA SER A 10 -9.06 11.16 21.16
C SER A 10 -7.99 12.21 21.49
N LYS A 11 -7.65 12.34 22.77
CA LYS A 11 -6.58 13.25 23.23
C LYS A 11 -5.22 12.93 22.60
N SER A 12 -4.92 11.65 22.37
CA SER A 12 -3.67 11.23 21.73
C SER A 12 -3.58 11.69 20.28
N VAL A 13 -4.67 11.55 19.49
CA VAL A 13 -4.74 12.00 18.11
C VAL A 13 -4.61 13.52 18.04
N ARG A 14 -5.32 14.25 18.89
CA ARG A 14 -5.22 15.72 18.96
C ARG A 14 -3.80 16.21 19.19
N ASN A 15 -3.11 15.63 20.20
CA ASN A 15 -1.74 16.02 20.51
C ASN A 15 -0.76 15.72 19.39
N ILE A 16 -0.81 14.51 18.82
CA ILE A 16 0.08 14.10 17.72
C ILE A 16 -0.14 15.00 16.50
N LEU A 17 -1.40 15.25 16.12
CA LEU A 17 -1.69 16.08 14.96
C LEU A 17 -1.26 17.54 15.18
N ARG A 18 -1.51 18.11 16.36
CA ARG A 18 -1.11 19.48 16.69
C ARG A 18 0.41 19.62 16.60
N GLU A 19 1.16 18.77 17.31
CA GLU A 19 2.61 18.82 17.35
C GLU A 19 3.24 18.68 15.95
N ARG A 20 2.67 17.78 15.13
CA ARG A 20 3.17 17.53 13.79
C ARG A 20 2.84 18.69 12.83
N LEU A 21 1.63 19.24 12.90
CA LEU A 21 1.24 20.39 12.07
C LEU A 21 2.01 21.66 12.45
N GLU A 22 2.28 21.89 13.75
CA GLU A 22 3.13 23.00 14.21
C GLU A 22 4.56 22.85 13.69
N TYR A 23 5.10 21.62 13.69
CA TYR A 23 6.43 21.34 13.13
C TYR A 23 6.51 21.65 11.62
N GLU A 24 5.44 21.38 10.87
CA GLU A 24 5.33 21.67 9.42
C GLU A 24 4.96 23.15 9.12
N GLY A 25 4.92 24.00 10.16
CA GLY A 25 4.70 25.45 9.98
C GLY A 25 3.24 25.88 9.90
N TYR A 26 2.28 25.04 10.32
CA TYR A 26 0.89 25.40 10.47
C TYR A 26 0.62 25.93 11.89
N SER A 27 -0.45 26.73 12.05
CA SER A 27 -0.95 27.11 13.39
C SER A 27 -2.13 26.18 13.72
N ALA A 28 -1.98 25.29 14.69
CA ALA A 28 -2.97 24.27 14.97
C ALA A 28 -3.59 24.44 16.38
N GLU A 29 -4.92 24.50 16.44
CA GLU A 29 -5.70 24.44 17.66
C GLU A 29 -6.47 23.12 17.73
N ALA A 30 -6.62 22.54 18.93
CA ALA A 30 -7.23 21.22 19.09
C ALA A 30 -8.29 21.23 20.19
N VAL A 31 -9.49 20.72 19.87
CA VAL A 31 -10.64 20.61 20.76
C VAL A 31 -11.25 19.22 20.71
N ASP A 32 -11.98 18.86 21.77
CA ASP A 32 -12.60 17.54 21.93
C ASP A 32 -14.12 17.53 21.72
N ASP A 33 -14.75 18.69 21.73
CA ASP A 33 -16.18 18.81 21.54
C ASP A 33 -16.59 19.90 20.52
N GLU A 34 -17.80 19.76 19.99
CA GLU A 34 -18.41 20.64 18.98
C GLU A 34 -18.66 22.05 19.51
N ALA A 35 -18.99 22.18 20.79
CA ALA A 35 -19.28 23.47 21.40
C ALA A 35 -18.02 24.32 21.58
N ALA A 36 -16.88 23.66 21.93
CA ALA A 36 -15.59 24.34 21.96
C ALA A 36 -15.12 24.73 20.55
N ALA A 37 -15.32 23.85 19.55
CA ALA A 37 -15.02 24.15 18.15
C ALA A 37 -15.80 25.38 17.65
N SER A 38 -17.12 25.45 17.90
CA SER A 38 -17.94 26.57 17.52
C SER A 38 -17.48 27.89 18.14
N ARG A 39 -17.21 27.89 19.46
CA ARG A 39 -16.68 29.09 20.16
C ARG A 39 -15.34 29.57 19.62
N LEU A 40 -14.47 28.65 19.20
CA LEU A 40 -13.15 28.99 18.61
C LEU A 40 -13.35 29.57 17.21
N CYS A 41 -14.22 28.99 16.37
CA CYS A 41 -14.51 29.50 15.03
C CYS A 41 -15.08 30.92 15.03
N GLU A 42 -15.82 31.31 16.09
CA GLU A 42 -16.33 32.70 16.26
C GLU A 42 -15.20 33.69 16.58
N ARG A 43 -14.09 33.23 17.17
CA ARG A 43 -13.01 34.11 17.66
C ARG A 43 -11.79 34.12 16.76
N ILE A 44 -11.51 33.01 16.09
CA ILE A 44 -10.31 32.80 15.28
C ILE A 44 -10.75 32.35 13.89
N PRO A 45 -10.35 33.06 12.83
CA PRO A 45 -10.55 32.57 11.46
C PRO A 45 -9.63 31.41 11.20
N PHE A 46 -10.21 30.22 11.01
CA PHE A 46 -9.50 29.02 10.58
C PHE A 46 -9.62 28.84 9.06
N ASP A 47 -8.58 28.30 8.43
CA ASP A 47 -8.54 28.05 6.99
C ASP A 47 -9.09 26.66 6.65
N VAL A 48 -8.98 25.71 7.60
CA VAL A 48 -9.46 24.33 7.44
C VAL A 48 -9.75 23.68 8.80
N ILE A 49 -10.75 22.80 8.84
CA ILE A 49 -11.08 21.97 10.01
C ILE A 49 -10.75 20.52 9.71
N LEU A 50 -10.03 19.83 10.61
CA LEU A 50 -9.84 18.39 10.61
C LEU A 50 -10.84 17.82 11.62
N SER A 51 -11.85 17.08 11.15
CA SER A 51 -12.92 16.57 12.01
C SER A 51 -12.99 15.05 11.99
N ASP A 52 -13.02 14.42 13.16
CA ASP A 52 -13.37 13.00 13.26
C ASP A 52 -14.80 12.77 12.75
N THR A 53 -15.04 11.67 12.05
CA THR A 53 -16.36 11.32 11.48
C THR A 53 -17.47 11.16 12.53
N GLY A 54 -17.11 11.01 13.80
CA GLY A 54 -18.05 10.99 14.93
C GLY A 54 -18.44 12.38 15.43
N CYS A 55 -17.80 13.46 14.97
CA CYS A 55 -18.06 14.84 15.40
C CYS A 55 -18.84 15.62 14.34
N ARG A 56 -19.72 16.49 14.80
CA ARG A 56 -20.44 17.42 13.90
C ARG A 56 -19.60 18.68 13.71
N VAL A 57 -19.33 19.02 12.46
CA VAL A 57 -18.55 20.21 12.12
C VAL A 57 -19.39 21.45 12.32
N PRO A 58 -18.88 22.55 12.94
CA PRO A 58 -19.58 23.83 13.05
C PRO A 58 -19.98 24.38 11.67
N ASP A 59 -21.16 24.93 11.56
CA ASP A 59 -21.67 25.56 10.33
C ASP A 59 -21.07 26.98 10.16
N ALA A 60 -19.74 27.03 10.04
CA ALA A 60 -18.98 28.29 9.96
C ALA A 60 -18.51 28.61 8.52
N GLY A 61 -18.95 27.86 7.52
CA GLY A 61 -18.50 28.04 6.13
C GLY A 61 -17.02 27.70 5.90
N ILE A 62 -16.35 27.12 6.89
CA ILE A 62 -14.93 26.73 6.81
C ILE A 62 -14.85 25.32 6.19
N PRO A 63 -14.01 25.11 5.16
CA PRO A 63 -13.85 23.79 4.56
C PRO A 63 -13.29 22.79 5.58
N PHE A 64 -13.77 21.53 5.52
CA PHE A 64 -13.30 20.53 6.45
C PHE A 64 -12.86 19.23 5.75
N ILE A 65 -11.91 18.54 6.40
CA ILE A 65 -11.41 17.22 6.02
C ILE A 65 -11.87 16.22 7.08
N ALA A 66 -12.53 15.14 6.66
CA ALA A 66 -13.01 14.12 7.57
C ALA A 66 -11.90 13.10 7.90
N LEU A 67 -11.70 12.82 9.20
CA LEU A 67 -10.81 11.79 9.71
C LEU A 67 -11.65 10.60 10.16
N SER A 68 -11.35 9.37 9.69
CA SER A 68 -12.14 8.19 10.03
C SER A 68 -11.28 7.01 10.46
N GLY A 69 -11.73 6.30 11.50
CA GLY A 69 -11.20 5.00 11.88
C GLY A 69 -11.70 3.84 11.00
N ASP A 70 -12.71 4.11 10.15
CA ASP A 70 -13.29 3.12 9.25
C ASP A 70 -12.96 3.50 7.79
N ALA A 71 -12.21 2.60 7.13
CA ALA A 71 -11.78 2.75 5.73
C ALA A 71 -12.84 2.28 4.71
N SER A 72 -14.11 2.12 5.13
CA SER A 72 -15.17 1.67 4.23
C SER A 72 -15.58 2.77 3.24
N ILE A 73 -15.99 2.32 2.04
CA ILE A 73 -16.53 3.22 1.00
C ILE A 73 -17.76 3.97 1.50
N ASP A 74 -18.57 3.32 2.34
CA ASP A 74 -19.78 3.93 2.92
C ASP A 74 -19.44 5.11 3.85
N SER A 75 -18.36 5.01 4.61
CA SER A 75 -17.88 6.10 5.49
C SER A 75 -17.34 7.28 4.69
N ALA A 76 -16.61 7.02 3.60
CA ALA A 76 -16.14 8.05 2.69
C ALA A 76 -17.31 8.77 1.97
N VAL A 77 -18.31 8.01 1.49
CA VAL A 77 -19.51 8.58 0.85
C VAL A 77 -20.34 9.44 1.84
N LYS A 78 -20.46 9.00 3.10
CA LYS A 78 -21.13 9.79 4.14
C LYS A 78 -20.39 11.10 4.43
N ALA A 79 -19.05 11.07 4.52
CA ALA A 79 -18.24 12.26 4.74
C ALA A 79 -18.40 13.28 3.60
N VAL A 80 -18.35 12.84 2.35
CA VAL A 80 -18.57 13.71 1.18
C VAL A 80 -19.99 14.28 1.16
N ARG A 81 -21.02 13.48 1.49
CA ARG A 81 -22.41 13.95 1.59
C ARG A 81 -22.63 14.96 2.73
N SER A 82 -21.83 14.90 3.79
CA SER A 82 -21.84 15.89 4.86
C SER A 82 -21.04 17.16 4.54
N GLY A 83 -20.49 17.28 3.32
CA GLY A 83 -19.79 18.47 2.86
C GLY A 83 -18.28 18.46 3.10
N ALA A 84 -17.67 17.30 3.47
CA ALA A 84 -16.23 17.18 3.60
C ALA A 84 -15.55 17.37 2.24
N ARG A 85 -14.49 18.19 2.21
CA ARG A 85 -13.68 18.41 1.01
C ARG A 85 -12.79 17.21 0.68
N ASP A 86 -12.36 16.49 1.71
CA ASP A 86 -11.56 15.27 1.57
C ASP A 86 -11.79 14.33 2.76
N PHE A 87 -11.27 13.12 2.64
CA PHE A 87 -11.42 12.05 3.62
C PHE A 87 -10.07 11.34 3.85
N VAL A 88 -9.63 11.26 5.12
CA VAL A 88 -8.37 10.61 5.51
C VAL A 88 -8.66 9.51 6.54
N THR A 89 -8.12 8.32 6.31
CA THR A 89 -8.29 7.17 7.21
C THR A 89 -7.24 7.14 8.32
N LYS A 90 -7.65 6.72 9.51
CA LYS A 90 -6.74 6.40 10.62
C LYS A 90 -6.23 4.95 10.48
N PRO A 91 -4.91 4.69 10.65
CA PRO A 91 -3.87 5.60 11.10
C PRO A 91 -3.54 6.65 10.05
N ILE A 92 -3.37 7.91 10.51
CA ILE A 92 -3.23 9.07 9.63
C ILE A 92 -1.85 9.09 8.98
N ASP A 93 -1.83 9.00 7.65
CA ASP A 93 -0.65 9.31 6.86
C ASP A 93 -0.46 10.84 6.79
N MET A 94 0.62 11.32 7.41
CA MET A 94 0.87 12.77 7.50
C MET A 94 1.13 13.43 6.14
N ASN A 95 1.79 12.74 5.20
CA ASN A 95 2.05 13.29 3.88
C ASN A 95 0.74 13.51 3.12
N ARG A 96 -0.14 12.51 3.14
CA ARG A 96 -1.48 12.61 2.55
C ARG A 96 -2.33 13.68 3.21
N LEU A 97 -2.27 13.81 4.55
CA LEU A 97 -3.00 14.84 5.27
C LEU A 97 -2.53 16.26 4.90
N LEU A 98 -1.21 16.49 4.83
CA LEU A 98 -0.62 17.78 4.44
C LEU A 98 -0.98 18.17 3.01
N GLU A 99 -0.97 17.21 2.08
CA GLU A 99 -1.41 17.42 0.70
C GLU A 99 -2.90 17.79 0.64
N SER A 100 -3.74 17.09 1.38
CA SER A 100 -5.17 17.37 1.49
C SER A 100 -5.44 18.77 2.06
N ILE A 101 -4.70 19.19 3.10
CA ILE A 101 -4.80 20.55 3.67
C ILE A 101 -4.38 21.59 2.62
N ARG A 102 -3.25 21.41 1.93
CA ARG A 102 -2.78 22.36 0.89
C ARG A 102 -3.80 22.52 -0.22
N ARG A 103 -4.37 21.42 -0.72
CA ARG A 103 -5.40 21.44 -1.76
C ARG A 103 -6.69 22.15 -1.28
N THR A 104 -7.14 21.85 -0.07
CA THR A 104 -8.35 22.43 0.51
C THR A 104 -8.23 23.95 0.72
N VAL A 105 -7.05 24.43 1.10
CA VAL A 105 -6.77 25.86 1.31
C VAL A 105 -6.54 26.61 -0.01
N ALA A 106 -5.99 25.93 -1.06
CA ALA A 106 -5.73 26.55 -2.36
C ALA A 106 -7.01 26.78 -3.21
N GLU A 107 -8.11 26.06 -2.92
CA GLU A 107 -9.40 26.18 -3.61
C GLU A 107 -10.50 26.69 -2.67
N PRO A 108 -10.53 27.99 -2.30
CA PRO A 108 -11.52 28.51 -1.34
C PRO A 108 -12.95 28.62 -1.87
N ASP A 109 -13.20 28.63 -3.20
CA ASP A 109 -14.51 28.92 -3.78
C ASP A 109 -15.02 27.86 -4.76
N ALA A 110 -15.64 26.79 -4.21
CA ALA A 110 -16.62 25.99 -4.95
C ALA A 110 -17.72 25.47 -4.02
N ALA A 111 -18.36 26.39 -3.27
CA ALA A 111 -19.54 26.05 -2.49
C ALA A 111 -20.56 27.18 -2.65
N GLY A 112 -21.56 26.98 -3.50
CA GLY A 112 -22.71 27.87 -3.63
C GLY A 112 -23.58 27.51 -4.82
N GLY A 113 -24.57 26.62 -4.65
CA GLY A 113 -25.52 26.34 -5.70
C GLY A 113 -26.44 25.17 -5.35
N ALA A 114 -27.50 25.42 -4.61
CA ALA A 114 -28.62 24.50 -4.47
C ALA A 114 -29.58 24.60 -5.66
N PRO A 115 -30.71 23.86 -5.70
CA PRO A 115 -30.86 22.63 -6.43
C PRO A 115 -31.74 22.85 -7.68
N ALA A 116 -31.43 22.20 -8.77
CA ALA A 116 -32.37 22.07 -9.87
C ALA A 116 -32.46 20.60 -10.31
N THR A 117 -33.67 20.12 -10.17
CA THR A 117 -34.27 18.98 -10.85
C THR A 117 -33.88 18.97 -12.34
N GLU A 118 -33.38 17.83 -12.81
CA GLU A 118 -33.83 17.13 -14.00
C GLU A 118 -32.88 16.00 -14.35
N SER A 119 -33.41 14.80 -14.46
CA SER A 119 -32.84 13.59 -15.07
C SER A 119 -33.14 13.61 -16.58
N PRO A 120 -32.59 12.77 -17.43
CA PRO A 120 -31.41 11.89 -17.39
C PRO A 120 -30.52 11.97 -18.63
N ALA A 121 -29.41 11.28 -18.56
CA ALA A 121 -28.62 10.69 -19.63
C ALA A 121 -27.20 11.21 -19.85
N ALA A 122 -26.26 10.25 -19.69
CA ALA A 122 -24.93 10.19 -20.26
C ALA A 122 -23.81 11.00 -19.60
N ALA A 123 -23.33 10.56 -18.39
CA ALA A 123 -21.88 10.49 -18.14
C ALA A 123 -21.50 9.90 -16.75
N PRO A 124 -21.64 8.60 -16.50
CA PRO A 124 -20.78 7.93 -15.52
C PRO A 124 -19.84 6.88 -16.14
N ALA A 125 -19.73 6.82 -17.48
CA ALA A 125 -18.95 5.78 -18.13
C ALA A 125 -17.43 6.05 -18.16
N ARG A 126 -16.99 7.30 -18.06
CA ARG A 126 -15.56 7.63 -18.19
C ARG A 126 -14.76 7.46 -16.90
N THR A 127 -15.32 7.80 -15.74
CA THR A 127 -14.63 7.63 -14.44
C THR A 127 -14.68 6.19 -13.94
N ALA A 128 -15.79 5.49 -14.13
CA ALA A 128 -15.88 4.06 -13.81
C ALA A 128 -15.07 3.20 -14.80
N ALA A 129 -14.96 3.61 -16.06
CA ALA A 129 -14.09 2.96 -17.05
C ALA A 129 -12.59 3.23 -16.74
N ARG A 130 -12.25 4.41 -16.21
CA ARG A 130 -10.88 4.75 -15.79
C ARG A 130 -10.48 3.99 -14.52
N ALA A 131 -11.37 3.89 -13.54
CA ALA A 131 -11.16 3.06 -12.34
C ALA A 131 -11.14 1.55 -12.67
N ARG A 132 -12.01 1.08 -13.59
CA ARG A 132 -11.96 -0.30 -14.09
C ARG A 132 -10.72 -0.56 -14.96
N ARG A 133 -10.25 0.40 -15.76
CA ARG A 133 -9.01 0.28 -16.55
C ARG A 133 -7.76 0.30 -15.65
N ALA A 134 -7.75 1.06 -14.56
CA ALA A 134 -6.68 1.01 -13.57
C ALA A 134 -6.67 -0.30 -12.77
N GLN A 135 -7.84 -0.93 -12.57
CA GLN A 135 -7.95 -2.26 -11.94
C GLN A 135 -7.74 -3.44 -12.91
N THR A 136 -7.74 -3.21 -14.24
CA THR A 136 -7.56 -4.25 -15.25
C THR A 136 -6.22 -4.23 -15.98
N ALA A 137 -5.38 -3.22 -15.81
CA ALA A 137 -4.00 -3.26 -16.23
C ALA A 137 -3.22 -4.11 -15.21
N GLN A 138 -3.10 -5.42 -15.50
CA GLN A 138 -2.19 -6.27 -14.73
C GLN A 138 -0.79 -5.66 -14.84
N PRO A 139 -0.13 -5.36 -13.71
CA PRO A 139 1.22 -4.81 -13.75
C PRO A 139 2.12 -5.80 -14.50
N GLU A 140 2.78 -5.34 -15.54
CA GLU A 140 3.57 -6.20 -16.44
C GLU A 140 5.01 -6.34 -15.91
N ILE A 141 5.57 -7.57 -15.98
CA ILE A 141 7.00 -7.77 -15.72
C ILE A 141 7.74 -7.26 -16.96
N ILE A 142 8.49 -6.16 -16.83
CA ILE A 142 9.22 -5.52 -17.92
C ILE A 142 10.62 -6.10 -18.01
N GLY A 143 11.16 -6.20 -19.21
CA GLY A 143 12.49 -6.70 -19.51
C GLY A 143 12.51 -7.78 -20.59
N HIS A 144 13.63 -7.89 -21.28
CA HIS A 144 13.86 -8.83 -22.38
C HIS A 144 15.09 -9.71 -22.16
N SER A 145 15.78 -9.56 -21.03
CA SER A 145 16.95 -10.37 -20.65
C SER A 145 16.62 -11.85 -20.56
N SER A 146 17.63 -12.67 -20.69
CA SER A 146 17.48 -14.12 -20.56
C SER A 146 17.03 -14.53 -19.16
N GLN A 147 17.45 -13.79 -18.14
CA GLN A 147 17.09 -13.98 -16.73
C GLN A 147 15.59 -13.73 -16.50
N ILE A 148 15.07 -12.59 -16.97
CA ILE A 148 13.65 -12.24 -16.82
C ILE A 148 12.77 -13.16 -17.66
N ARG A 149 13.21 -13.57 -18.86
CA ARG A 149 12.49 -14.57 -19.65
C ARG A 149 12.34 -15.90 -18.91
N ARG A 150 13.40 -16.39 -18.25
CA ARG A 150 13.33 -17.62 -17.42
C ARG A 150 12.32 -17.48 -16.27
N VAL A 151 12.28 -16.32 -15.61
CA VAL A 151 11.29 -16.05 -14.55
C VAL A 151 9.88 -16.13 -15.13
N ARG A 152 9.61 -15.48 -16.28
CA ARG A 152 8.30 -15.56 -16.96
C ARG A 152 7.93 -16.99 -17.35
N GLU A 153 8.83 -17.75 -17.93
CA GLU A 153 8.60 -19.15 -18.31
C GLU A 153 8.26 -20.03 -17.10
N LEU A 154 8.93 -19.80 -15.96
CA LEU A 154 8.62 -20.50 -14.71
C LEU A 154 7.23 -20.11 -14.20
N ILE A 155 6.89 -18.83 -14.24
CA ILE A 155 5.55 -18.35 -13.85
C ILE A 155 4.48 -19.04 -14.72
N GLU A 156 4.61 -19.05 -16.05
CA GLU A 156 3.64 -19.68 -16.95
C GLU A 156 3.46 -21.18 -16.69
N LYS A 157 4.54 -21.89 -16.38
CA LYS A 157 4.50 -23.33 -16.05
C LYS A 157 3.85 -23.59 -14.70
N VAL A 158 4.09 -22.74 -13.70
CA VAL A 158 3.72 -22.95 -12.30
C VAL A 158 2.35 -22.36 -11.96
N ALA A 159 1.95 -21.28 -12.62
CA ALA A 159 0.69 -20.59 -12.32
C ALA A 159 -0.55 -21.51 -12.37
N PRO A 160 -0.73 -22.40 -13.36
CA PRO A 160 -1.88 -23.30 -13.42
C PRO A 160 -1.90 -24.38 -12.33
N CYS A 161 -0.77 -24.62 -11.65
CA CYS A 161 -0.64 -25.63 -10.61
C CYS A 161 -1.05 -25.08 -9.23
N GLU A 162 -1.60 -25.93 -8.37
CA GLU A 162 -1.90 -25.58 -6.97
C GLU A 162 -0.65 -25.65 -6.04
N ALA A 163 0.53 -25.82 -6.62
CA ALA A 163 1.76 -25.91 -5.87
C ALA A 163 2.06 -24.61 -5.12
N ARG A 164 2.62 -24.74 -3.92
CA ARG A 164 3.15 -23.60 -3.15
C ARG A 164 4.43 -23.12 -3.80
N VAL A 165 4.61 -21.80 -3.80
CA VAL A 165 5.75 -21.15 -4.44
C VAL A 165 6.48 -20.29 -3.42
N LEU A 166 7.80 -20.44 -3.37
CA LEU A 166 8.69 -19.55 -2.64
C LEU A 166 9.41 -18.64 -3.64
N VAL A 167 9.20 -17.36 -3.57
CA VAL A 167 9.87 -16.34 -4.38
C VAL A 167 11.04 -15.78 -3.59
N THR A 168 12.25 -15.92 -4.11
CA THR A 168 13.47 -15.42 -3.45
C THR A 168 14.12 -14.33 -4.29
N GLY A 169 14.73 -13.35 -3.64
CA GLY A 169 15.44 -12.26 -4.31
C GLY A 169 15.63 -11.06 -3.39
N GLU A 170 16.52 -10.17 -3.75
CA GLU A 170 16.84 -8.98 -2.98
C GLU A 170 15.61 -8.04 -2.84
N ASN A 171 15.74 -7.07 -1.93
CA ASN A 171 14.72 -6.04 -1.77
C ASN A 171 14.61 -5.22 -3.07
N GLY A 172 13.37 -4.89 -3.45
CA GLY A 172 13.12 -4.06 -4.63
C GLY A 172 13.24 -4.75 -5.99
N THR A 173 13.45 -6.07 -6.05
CA THR A 173 13.53 -6.84 -7.32
C THR A 173 12.18 -7.15 -7.98
N GLY A 174 11.05 -6.86 -7.30
CA GLY A 174 9.73 -7.13 -7.84
C GLY A 174 9.13 -8.49 -7.45
N LYS A 175 9.50 -9.07 -6.30
CA LYS A 175 8.94 -10.33 -5.78
C LYS A 175 7.41 -10.32 -5.70
N GLU A 176 6.82 -9.21 -5.27
CA GLU A 176 5.36 -9.01 -5.23
C GLU A 176 4.73 -9.10 -6.62
N LEU A 177 5.36 -8.48 -7.63
CA LEU A 177 4.90 -8.54 -9.01
C LEU A 177 4.86 -9.98 -9.54
N VAL A 178 5.88 -10.79 -9.21
CA VAL A 178 5.91 -12.23 -9.54
C VAL A 178 4.75 -12.97 -8.88
N ALA A 179 4.46 -12.68 -7.60
CA ALA A 179 3.33 -13.31 -6.90
C ALA A 179 1.97 -12.93 -7.50
N ARG A 180 1.77 -11.66 -7.86
CA ARG A 180 0.57 -11.19 -8.57
C ARG A 180 0.41 -11.86 -9.94
N TRP A 181 1.52 -12.04 -10.69
CA TRP A 181 1.50 -12.74 -11.98
C TRP A 181 1.16 -14.22 -11.84
N LEU A 182 1.71 -14.91 -10.83
CA LEU A 182 1.35 -16.30 -10.51
C LEU A 182 -0.14 -16.45 -10.21
N HIS A 183 -0.71 -15.53 -9.44
CA HIS A 183 -2.14 -15.53 -9.15
C HIS A 183 -2.98 -15.24 -10.40
N ALA A 184 -2.66 -14.18 -11.12
CA ALA A 184 -3.43 -13.74 -12.29
C ALA A 184 -3.47 -14.77 -13.43
N ARG A 185 -2.47 -15.66 -13.52
CA ARG A 185 -2.40 -16.75 -14.50
C ARG A 185 -2.83 -18.10 -13.95
N SER A 186 -3.27 -18.14 -12.69
CA SER A 186 -3.73 -19.35 -12.01
C SER A 186 -5.20 -19.64 -12.29
N ARG A 187 -5.62 -20.86 -11.89
CA ARG A 187 -7.05 -21.22 -11.88
C ARG A 187 -7.88 -20.40 -10.88
N ARG A 188 -7.21 -19.69 -9.96
CA ARG A 188 -7.79 -18.84 -8.92
C ARG A 188 -7.73 -17.34 -9.27
N ALA A 189 -7.49 -16.98 -10.53
CA ALA A 189 -7.31 -15.58 -10.97
C ALA A 189 -8.52 -14.67 -10.65
N ALA A 190 -9.73 -15.22 -10.60
CA ALA A 190 -10.95 -14.49 -10.25
C ALA A 190 -11.27 -14.51 -8.74
N ALA A 191 -10.48 -15.22 -7.94
CA ALA A 191 -10.66 -15.36 -6.51
C ALA A 191 -9.83 -14.31 -5.73
N PRO A 192 -10.01 -14.16 -4.41
CA PRO A 192 -9.26 -13.18 -3.65
C PRO A 192 -7.74 -13.40 -3.70
N PHE A 193 -6.98 -12.31 -3.88
CA PHE A 193 -5.55 -12.24 -3.65
C PHE A 193 -5.31 -11.42 -2.40
N VAL A 194 -4.91 -12.07 -1.31
CA VAL A 194 -4.73 -11.44 0.00
C VAL A 194 -3.25 -11.36 0.32
N GLU A 195 -2.78 -10.18 0.68
CA GLU A 195 -1.37 -9.92 0.97
C GLU A 195 -1.15 -9.70 2.46
N VAL A 196 -0.01 -10.16 2.93
CA VAL A 196 0.52 -9.86 4.25
C VAL A 196 2.03 -9.67 4.18
N ASN A 197 2.51 -8.53 4.67
CA ASN A 197 3.94 -8.27 4.83
C ASN A 197 4.32 -8.59 6.27
N CYS A 198 5.08 -9.69 6.46
CA CYS A 198 5.42 -10.20 7.78
C CYS A 198 6.43 -9.29 8.52
N ALA A 199 7.25 -8.53 7.79
CA ALA A 199 8.20 -7.59 8.39
C ALA A 199 7.54 -6.29 8.88
N ALA A 200 6.41 -5.90 8.27
CA ALA A 200 5.70 -4.66 8.62
C ALA A 200 4.79 -4.80 9.86
N ILE A 201 4.54 -6.03 10.32
CA ILE A 201 3.63 -6.31 11.43
C ILE A 201 4.46 -6.69 12.67
N PRO A 202 4.24 -6.05 13.84
CA PRO A 202 4.88 -6.46 15.09
C PRO A 202 4.69 -7.96 15.37
N SER A 203 5.71 -8.62 15.90
CA SER A 203 5.72 -10.07 16.15
C SER A 203 4.55 -10.56 17.02
N GLU A 204 4.06 -9.73 17.94
CA GLU A 204 2.94 -10.03 18.83
C GLU A 204 1.59 -9.99 18.09
N LEU A 205 1.51 -9.25 16.97
CA LEU A 205 0.27 -9.05 16.23
C LEU A 205 0.17 -9.94 14.99
N ILE A 206 1.29 -10.48 14.50
CA ILE A 206 1.33 -11.26 13.25
C ILE A 206 0.39 -12.48 13.29
N GLU A 207 0.30 -13.15 14.42
CA GLU A 207 -0.60 -14.28 14.59
C GLU A 207 -2.07 -13.86 14.49
N SER A 208 -2.43 -12.73 15.13
CA SER A 208 -3.78 -12.17 15.07
C SER A 208 -4.16 -11.72 13.66
N GLU A 209 -3.23 -11.15 12.90
CA GLU A 209 -3.46 -10.77 11.51
C GLU A 209 -3.62 -12.00 10.60
N LEU A 210 -2.78 -13.04 10.77
CA LEU A 210 -2.85 -14.24 9.93
C LEU A 210 -4.06 -15.10 10.22
N PHE A 211 -4.34 -15.37 11.51
CA PHE A 211 -5.35 -16.37 11.93
C PHE A 211 -6.65 -15.77 12.44
N GLY A 212 -6.65 -14.45 12.74
CA GLY A 212 -7.78 -13.79 13.38
C GLY A 212 -7.85 -14.04 14.88
N HIS A 213 -8.81 -13.42 15.54
CA HIS A 213 -9.04 -13.58 16.97
C HIS A 213 -10.53 -13.57 17.32
N GLU A 214 -10.85 -14.25 18.40
CA GLU A 214 -12.17 -14.17 19.04
C GLU A 214 -12.24 -12.95 19.96
N ARG A 215 -13.47 -12.54 20.28
CA ARG A 215 -13.69 -11.46 21.24
C ARG A 215 -13.11 -11.87 22.59
N GLY A 216 -12.30 -10.98 23.21
CA GLY A 216 -11.66 -11.23 24.50
C GLY A 216 -10.38 -12.06 24.46
N ALA A 217 -9.85 -12.40 23.30
CA ALA A 217 -8.62 -13.18 23.14
C ALA A 217 -7.39 -12.49 23.77
N PHE A 218 -7.39 -11.16 23.81
CA PHE A 218 -6.39 -10.31 24.48
C PHE A 218 -7.03 -8.96 24.86
N THR A 219 -6.36 -8.15 25.66
CA THR A 219 -6.92 -6.92 26.26
C THR A 219 -7.58 -5.95 25.28
N SER A 220 -7.10 -5.85 24.05
CA SER A 220 -7.66 -4.99 23.00
C SER A 220 -8.60 -5.69 22.02
N ALA A 221 -8.89 -6.98 22.21
CA ALA A 221 -9.79 -7.76 21.35
C ALA A 221 -11.28 -7.51 21.66
N VAL A 222 -11.77 -6.31 21.36
CA VAL A 222 -13.16 -5.88 21.66
C VAL A 222 -14.19 -6.63 20.78
N LYS A 223 -13.82 -6.98 19.54
CA LYS A 223 -14.67 -7.67 18.55
C LYS A 223 -13.89 -8.84 17.95
N GLN A 224 -14.63 -9.85 17.48
CA GLN A 224 -14.10 -10.92 16.65
C GLN A 224 -13.59 -10.34 15.32
N ARG A 225 -12.43 -10.82 14.84
CA ARG A 225 -11.85 -10.45 13.54
C ARG A 225 -11.38 -11.67 12.78
N LYS A 226 -11.73 -11.74 11.49
CA LYS A 226 -11.21 -12.77 10.57
C LYS A 226 -9.75 -12.50 10.23
N GLY A 227 -8.95 -13.56 10.16
CA GLY A 227 -7.56 -13.49 9.75
C GLY A 227 -7.38 -13.55 8.24
N LYS A 228 -6.13 -13.29 7.79
CA LYS A 228 -5.77 -13.31 6.37
C LYS A 228 -6.02 -14.67 5.70
N PHE A 229 -5.82 -15.78 6.40
CA PHE A 229 -6.16 -17.11 5.89
C PHE A 229 -7.66 -17.27 5.59
N GLU A 230 -8.54 -16.77 6.45
CA GLU A 230 -9.99 -16.82 6.20
C GLU A 230 -10.38 -15.87 5.04
N LEU A 231 -9.76 -14.69 4.95
CA LEU A 231 -10.02 -13.73 3.88
C LEU A 231 -9.54 -14.25 2.51
N ALA A 232 -8.49 -15.06 2.49
CA ALA A 232 -7.93 -15.67 1.28
C ALA A 232 -8.64 -16.99 0.89
N ASN A 233 -9.68 -17.42 1.61
CA ASN A 233 -10.33 -18.70 1.36
C ASN A 233 -10.87 -18.78 -0.08
N GLY A 234 -10.59 -19.88 -0.77
CA GLY A 234 -10.88 -20.09 -2.20
C GLY A 234 -9.87 -19.39 -3.13
N GLY A 235 -8.98 -18.55 -2.63
CA GLY A 235 -8.05 -17.71 -3.39
C GLY A 235 -6.57 -18.00 -3.10
N THR A 236 -5.79 -16.93 -3.05
CA THR A 236 -4.33 -16.97 -2.84
C THR A 236 -3.93 -16.05 -1.68
N LEU A 237 -3.11 -16.58 -0.77
CA LEU A 237 -2.43 -15.80 0.27
C LEU A 237 -0.98 -15.57 -0.13
N PHE A 238 -0.58 -14.32 -0.27
CA PHE A 238 0.79 -13.91 -0.47
C PHE A 238 1.40 -13.45 0.86
N MET A 239 2.45 -14.14 1.31
CA MET A 239 3.20 -13.81 2.52
C MET A 239 4.55 -13.23 2.10
N ASP A 240 4.69 -11.92 2.17
CA ASP A 240 5.95 -11.22 1.89
C ASP A 240 6.83 -11.20 3.14
N GLU A 241 8.13 -11.28 2.93
CA GLU A 241 9.19 -11.33 3.95
C GLU A 241 8.92 -12.39 5.04
N ILE A 242 8.58 -13.62 4.59
CA ILE A 242 8.27 -14.74 5.50
C ILE A 242 9.43 -15.08 6.45
N GLY A 243 10.67 -14.77 6.06
CA GLY A 243 11.87 -14.96 6.89
C GLY A 243 11.94 -14.08 8.13
N ASP A 244 11.03 -13.08 8.27
CA ASP A 244 10.94 -12.20 9.44
C ASP A 244 9.91 -12.66 10.47
N MET A 245 9.21 -13.76 10.18
CA MET A 245 8.17 -14.30 11.04
C MET A 245 8.76 -14.96 12.29
N SER A 246 8.11 -14.76 13.45
CA SER A 246 8.49 -15.44 14.70
C SER A 246 8.31 -16.97 14.58
N LEU A 247 9.11 -17.73 15.32
CA LEU A 247 9.03 -19.21 15.34
C LEU A 247 7.64 -19.73 15.74
N ALA A 248 6.94 -19.00 16.62
CA ALA A 248 5.59 -19.35 17.05
C ALA A 248 4.59 -19.21 15.88
N ALA A 249 4.66 -18.10 15.14
CA ALA A 249 3.83 -17.89 13.95
C ALA A 249 4.17 -18.89 12.85
N GLN A 250 5.46 -19.20 12.63
CA GLN A 250 5.90 -20.23 11.68
C GLN A 250 5.28 -21.60 11.99
N ALA A 251 5.21 -22.01 13.26
CA ALA A 251 4.61 -23.28 13.67
C ALA A 251 3.10 -23.31 13.35
N LYS A 252 2.38 -22.23 13.58
CA LYS A 252 0.94 -22.12 13.25
C LYS A 252 0.70 -22.10 11.74
N VAL A 253 1.54 -21.41 10.96
CA VAL A 253 1.49 -21.43 9.49
C VAL A 253 1.72 -22.84 8.97
N LEU A 254 2.73 -23.57 9.50
CA LEU A 254 2.98 -24.96 9.14
C LEU A 254 1.75 -25.84 9.36
N ARG A 255 1.11 -25.71 10.52
CA ARG A 255 -0.11 -26.46 10.85
C ARG A 255 -1.23 -26.12 9.87
N ALA A 256 -1.47 -24.85 9.58
CA ALA A 256 -2.47 -24.41 8.60
C ALA A 256 -2.22 -25.01 7.20
N LEU A 257 -0.94 -25.10 6.77
CA LEU A 257 -0.56 -25.70 5.48
C LEU A 257 -0.65 -27.23 5.46
N GLN A 258 -0.62 -27.89 6.61
CA GLN A 258 -0.71 -29.35 6.72
C GLN A 258 -2.15 -29.82 6.80
N GLU A 259 -2.95 -29.17 7.63
CA GLU A 259 -4.30 -29.59 7.99
C GLU A 259 -5.37 -28.91 7.12
N ASN A 260 -5.03 -27.87 6.36
CA ASN A 260 -5.97 -26.97 5.66
C ASN A 260 -7.04 -26.40 6.60
N LYS A 261 -6.64 -26.13 7.83
CA LYS A 261 -7.48 -25.59 8.89
C LYS A 261 -6.69 -24.57 9.70
N ILE A 262 -7.41 -23.62 10.25
CA ILE A 262 -6.87 -22.64 11.19
C ILE A 262 -7.74 -22.59 12.44
N CYS A 263 -7.15 -22.14 13.54
CA CYS A 263 -7.86 -21.80 14.75
C CYS A 263 -7.59 -20.33 15.08
N ARG A 264 -8.62 -19.56 15.39
CA ARG A 264 -8.49 -18.17 15.81
C ARG A 264 -7.86 -18.08 17.19
N ILE A 265 -7.15 -17.00 17.44
CA ILE A 265 -6.58 -16.75 18.77
C ILE A 265 -7.73 -16.62 19.78
N GLY A 266 -7.61 -17.34 20.90
CA GLY A 266 -8.64 -17.39 21.96
C GLY A 266 -9.88 -18.18 21.59
N GLY A 267 -9.88 -18.92 20.47
CA GLY A 267 -10.95 -19.82 20.06
C GLY A 267 -10.50 -21.29 20.02
N ASP A 268 -11.47 -22.20 20.10
CA ASP A 268 -11.24 -23.65 20.04
C ASP A 268 -11.78 -24.27 18.75
N LYS A 269 -12.40 -23.48 17.87
CA LYS A 269 -13.01 -23.98 16.64
C LYS A 269 -12.02 -24.00 15.48
N ASP A 270 -11.89 -25.18 14.87
CA ASP A 270 -11.22 -25.33 13.59
C ASP A 270 -12.06 -24.70 12.47
N VAL A 271 -11.45 -23.83 11.68
CA VAL A 271 -12.02 -23.25 10.47
C VAL A 271 -11.29 -23.83 9.28
N ALA A 272 -12.01 -24.57 8.42
CA ALA A 272 -11.43 -25.09 7.19
C ALA A 272 -11.13 -23.94 6.20
N VAL A 273 -9.96 -24.00 5.58
CA VAL A 273 -9.50 -22.99 4.60
C VAL A 273 -8.88 -23.69 3.39
N ASP A 274 -9.29 -23.27 2.20
CA ASP A 274 -8.67 -23.69 0.93
C ASP A 274 -7.92 -22.50 0.33
N VAL A 275 -6.61 -22.45 0.58
CA VAL A 275 -5.78 -21.30 0.23
C VAL A 275 -4.52 -21.77 -0.50
N ARG A 276 -4.28 -21.24 -1.72
CA ARG A 276 -2.98 -21.36 -2.37
C ARG A 276 -2.03 -20.38 -1.71
N VAL A 277 -0.86 -20.84 -1.26
CA VAL A 277 0.13 -20.00 -0.62
C VAL A 277 1.30 -19.71 -1.55
N ILE A 278 1.63 -18.42 -1.67
CA ILE A 278 2.86 -17.90 -2.28
C ILE A 278 3.61 -17.15 -1.18
N ALA A 279 4.86 -17.50 -0.95
CA ALA A 279 5.71 -16.83 0.04
C ALA A 279 6.86 -16.12 -0.66
N ALA A 280 7.31 -14.99 -0.12
CA ALA A 280 8.49 -14.29 -0.60
C ALA A 280 9.45 -13.95 0.54
N THR A 281 10.75 -13.85 0.23
CA THR A 281 11.77 -13.41 1.17
C THR A 281 13.03 -12.91 0.46
N ASN A 282 13.72 -11.97 1.08
CA ASN A 282 15.06 -11.53 0.71
C ASN A 282 16.16 -12.29 1.45
N LYS A 283 15.81 -13.06 2.51
CA LYS A 283 16.78 -13.82 3.33
C LYS A 283 17.14 -15.17 2.72
N ASP A 284 18.36 -15.62 2.97
CA ASP A 284 18.70 -17.02 2.76
C ASP A 284 18.10 -17.87 3.89
N LEU A 285 16.96 -18.50 3.61
CA LEU A 285 16.26 -19.32 4.62
C LEU A 285 17.08 -20.51 5.08
N ARG A 286 18.02 -21.04 4.28
CA ARG A 286 18.91 -22.12 4.73
C ARG A 286 19.89 -21.62 5.78
N GLU A 287 20.35 -20.39 5.64
CA GLU A 287 21.18 -19.76 6.65
C GLU A 287 20.37 -19.46 7.91
N GLU A 288 19.14 -18.96 7.78
CA GLU A 288 18.25 -18.71 8.92
C GLU A 288 17.86 -19.99 9.66
N ILE A 289 17.73 -21.13 8.97
CA ILE A 289 17.55 -22.45 9.60
C ILE A 289 18.77 -22.80 10.44
N ARG A 290 19.98 -22.63 9.92
CA ARG A 290 21.22 -22.88 10.67
C ARG A 290 21.37 -22.01 11.91
N LYS A 291 20.87 -20.77 11.85
CA LYS A 291 20.85 -19.84 13.00
C LYS A 291 19.70 -20.13 13.98
N GLY A 292 18.77 -21.03 13.65
CA GLY A 292 17.60 -21.34 14.46
C GLY A 292 16.48 -20.30 14.38
N ASN A 293 16.51 -19.37 13.43
CA ASN A 293 15.50 -18.34 13.23
C ASN A 293 14.35 -18.79 12.32
N PHE A 294 14.56 -19.85 11.54
CA PHE A 294 13.54 -20.39 10.64
C PHE A 294 13.43 -21.91 10.77
N ARG A 295 12.22 -22.44 10.72
CA ARG A 295 11.97 -23.87 10.85
C ARG A 295 12.19 -24.59 9.53
N GLU A 296 12.92 -25.68 9.57
CA GLU A 296 13.24 -26.52 8.41
C GLU A 296 11.99 -27.20 7.84
N ASP A 297 11.08 -27.66 8.70
CA ASP A 297 9.83 -28.27 8.30
C ASP A 297 8.91 -27.30 7.52
N LEU A 298 8.85 -26.05 7.92
CA LEU A 298 8.13 -25.01 7.19
C LEU A 298 8.79 -24.70 5.84
N TYR A 299 10.13 -24.62 5.80
CA TYR A 299 10.87 -24.39 4.56
C TYR A 299 10.52 -25.45 3.50
N HIS A 300 10.56 -26.71 3.85
CA HIS A 300 10.20 -27.81 2.93
C HIS A 300 8.71 -27.81 2.55
N ARG A 301 7.86 -27.25 3.40
CA ARG A 301 6.43 -27.17 3.11
C ARG A 301 6.06 -26.04 2.17
N ILE A 302 6.71 -24.86 2.26
CA ILE A 302 6.44 -23.70 1.39
C ILE A 302 7.27 -23.73 0.11
N GLY A 303 8.49 -24.27 0.15
CA GLY A 303 9.44 -24.26 -0.95
C GLY A 303 9.29 -25.42 -1.93
N VAL A 304 8.05 -25.79 -2.30
CA VAL A 304 7.82 -26.86 -3.30
C VAL A 304 8.39 -26.45 -4.66
N ILE A 305 8.18 -25.19 -5.04
CA ILE A 305 8.79 -24.57 -6.21
C ILE A 305 9.44 -23.27 -5.75
N VAL A 306 10.71 -23.08 -6.12
CA VAL A 306 11.44 -21.85 -5.81
C VAL A 306 11.65 -21.06 -7.11
N ILE A 307 11.22 -19.79 -7.10
CA ILE A 307 11.47 -18.83 -8.18
C ILE A 307 12.43 -17.77 -7.65
N ARG A 308 13.66 -17.76 -8.19
CA ARG A 308 14.64 -16.70 -7.89
C ARG A 308 14.41 -15.54 -8.84
N VAL A 309 14.18 -14.36 -8.27
CA VAL A 309 14.14 -13.09 -9.01
C VAL A 309 15.54 -12.49 -8.99
N PRO A 310 16.16 -12.26 -10.16
CA PRO A 310 17.52 -11.75 -10.21
C PRO A 310 17.58 -10.29 -9.76
N PRO A 311 18.69 -9.83 -9.15
CA PRO A 311 18.92 -8.42 -8.89
C PRO A 311 19.19 -7.67 -10.20
N LEU A 312 18.89 -6.37 -10.23
CA LEU A 312 18.93 -5.54 -11.44
C LEU A 312 20.33 -5.50 -12.09
N ARG A 313 21.39 -5.56 -11.29
CA ARG A 313 22.78 -5.62 -11.77
C ARG A 313 23.12 -6.89 -12.58
N GLU A 314 22.32 -7.96 -12.47
CA GLU A 314 22.50 -9.18 -13.26
C GLU A 314 21.85 -9.07 -14.66
N HIS A 315 21.01 -8.04 -14.91
CA HIS A 315 20.34 -7.81 -16.19
C HIS A 315 20.26 -6.32 -16.58
N PRO A 316 21.40 -5.61 -16.68
CA PRO A 316 21.44 -4.18 -16.97
C PRO A 316 20.85 -3.81 -18.35
N GLU A 317 20.74 -4.78 -19.27
CA GLU A 317 20.10 -4.61 -20.57
C GLU A 317 18.60 -4.30 -20.48
N ASP A 318 17.94 -4.56 -19.35
CA ASP A 318 16.53 -4.25 -19.14
C ASP A 318 16.32 -2.82 -18.59
N ILE A 319 17.38 -2.15 -18.13
CA ILE A 319 17.29 -0.80 -17.53
C ILE A 319 16.66 0.21 -18.48
N PRO A 320 17.02 0.29 -19.78
CA PRO A 320 16.37 1.23 -20.68
C PRO A 320 14.86 1.08 -20.77
N ALA A 321 14.38 -0.17 -20.87
CA ALA A 321 12.95 -0.45 -20.94
C ALA A 321 12.22 -0.12 -19.61
N LEU A 322 12.89 -0.34 -18.47
CA LEU A 322 12.36 0.01 -17.15
C LEU A 322 12.30 1.53 -16.96
N VAL A 323 13.35 2.26 -17.35
CA VAL A 323 13.41 3.73 -17.29
C VAL A 323 12.30 4.34 -18.12
N ASP A 324 12.16 3.90 -19.38
CA ASP A 324 11.09 4.38 -20.29
C ASP A 324 9.70 4.15 -19.68
N HIS A 325 9.46 2.94 -19.18
CA HIS A 325 8.20 2.62 -18.50
C HIS A 325 7.93 3.53 -17.29
N PHE A 326 8.93 3.77 -16.44
CA PHE A 326 8.75 4.62 -15.26
C PHE A 326 8.53 6.08 -15.63
N ILE A 327 9.23 6.61 -16.64
CA ILE A 327 8.99 7.96 -17.16
C ILE A 327 7.52 8.08 -17.61
N HIS A 328 7.05 7.15 -18.42
CA HIS A 328 5.67 7.19 -18.90
C HIS A 328 4.64 7.02 -17.77
N THR A 329 4.92 6.16 -16.80
CA THR A 329 4.01 5.92 -15.68
C THR A 329 3.91 7.15 -14.76
N VAL A 330 5.06 7.70 -14.33
CA VAL A 330 5.12 8.88 -13.46
C VAL A 330 4.51 10.10 -14.16
N CYS A 331 4.87 10.36 -15.42
CA CYS A 331 4.30 11.47 -16.16
C CYS A 331 2.79 11.33 -16.38
N ALA A 332 2.28 10.12 -16.56
CA ALA A 332 0.84 9.87 -16.67
C ALA A 332 0.10 10.08 -15.33
N GLU A 333 0.75 9.75 -14.20
CA GLU A 333 0.24 9.99 -12.83
C GLU A 333 0.19 11.49 -12.52
N ASP A 334 1.26 12.23 -12.86
CA ASP A 334 1.43 13.66 -12.54
C ASP A 334 0.83 14.60 -13.62
N GLY A 335 0.40 14.08 -14.76
CA GLY A 335 -0.11 14.87 -15.89
C GLY A 335 0.98 15.71 -16.58
N THR A 336 2.25 15.31 -16.49
CA THR A 336 3.41 15.98 -17.07
C THR A 336 3.82 15.35 -18.40
N VAL A 337 4.68 16.05 -19.16
CA VAL A 337 5.20 15.55 -20.43
C VAL A 337 6.43 14.67 -20.18
N PRO A 338 6.53 13.48 -20.79
CA PRO A 338 7.72 12.63 -20.67
C PRO A 338 8.99 13.35 -21.13
N LYS A 339 10.06 13.27 -20.34
CA LYS A 339 11.37 13.82 -20.67
C LYS A 339 12.23 12.78 -21.38
N GLU A 340 13.02 13.22 -22.35
CA GLU A 340 13.97 12.38 -23.06
C GLU A 340 15.23 12.16 -22.20
N VAL A 341 15.72 10.93 -22.14
CA VAL A 341 17.00 10.58 -21.52
C VAL A 341 18.06 10.52 -22.61
N THR A 342 19.18 11.27 -22.44
CA THR A 342 20.25 11.20 -23.43
C THR A 342 20.94 9.81 -23.43
N PRO A 343 21.50 9.35 -24.56
CA PRO A 343 22.15 8.04 -24.63
C PRO A 343 23.28 7.87 -23.60
N GLU A 344 24.04 8.93 -23.33
CA GLU A 344 25.14 8.95 -22.38
C GLU A 344 24.62 8.85 -20.93
N ALA A 345 23.49 9.51 -20.63
CA ALA A 345 22.84 9.37 -19.32
C ALA A 345 22.29 7.96 -19.11
N MET A 346 21.70 7.36 -20.15
CA MET A 346 21.22 5.98 -20.11
C MET A 346 22.36 5.00 -19.87
N GLN A 347 23.50 5.18 -20.49
CA GLN A 347 24.68 4.34 -20.26
C GLN A 347 25.15 4.43 -18.81
N LEU A 348 25.21 5.62 -18.22
CA LEU A 348 25.53 5.76 -16.79
C LEU A 348 24.55 5.02 -15.89
N LEU A 349 23.24 5.12 -16.16
CA LEU A 349 22.22 4.38 -15.41
C LEU A 349 22.41 2.87 -15.52
N GLN A 350 22.85 2.34 -16.65
CA GLN A 350 23.13 0.91 -16.83
C GLN A 350 24.38 0.44 -16.06
N GLU A 351 25.35 1.31 -15.83
CA GLU A 351 26.60 1.02 -15.12
C GLU A 351 26.48 1.08 -13.59
N MET A 352 25.36 1.64 -13.07
CA MET A 352 25.15 1.78 -11.63
C MET A 352 24.88 0.45 -10.93
N PRO A 353 25.27 0.29 -9.66
CA PRO A 353 25.18 -0.97 -8.92
C PRO A 353 23.75 -1.37 -8.49
N TRP A 354 22.82 -0.43 -8.44
CA TRP A 354 21.41 -0.61 -8.09
C TRP A 354 21.17 -1.52 -6.88
N THR A 355 21.70 -1.16 -5.72
CA THR A 355 21.61 -1.95 -4.48
C THR A 355 20.16 -2.10 -3.99
N GLY A 356 19.30 -1.10 -4.24
CA GLY A 356 17.85 -1.13 -4.02
C GLY A 356 17.04 -1.64 -5.22
N ASN A 357 17.71 -2.12 -6.27
CA ASN A 357 17.13 -2.74 -7.45
C ASN A 357 16.10 -1.85 -8.18
N ILE A 358 15.00 -2.43 -8.65
CA ILE A 358 13.95 -1.73 -9.42
C ILE A 358 13.26 -0.63 -8.59
N ARG A 359 13.16 -0.80 -7.26
CA ARG A 359 12.59 0.23 -6.39
C ARG A 359 13.48 1.48 -6.35
N GLU A 360 14.80 1.30 -6.25
CA GLU A 360 15.76 2.40 -6.31
C GLU A 360 15.73 3.07 -7.69
N LEU A 361 15.75 2.29 -8.77
CA LEU A 361 15.66 2.82 -10.13
C LEU A 361 14.41 3.69 -10.32
N ARG A 362 13.23 3.25 -9.88
CA ARG A 362 12.00 4.04 -9.95
C ARG A 362 12.13 5.37 -9.21
N ASN A 363 12.65 5.34 -7.98
CA ASN A 363 12.83 6.56 -7.17
C ASN A 363 13.82 7.54 -7.82
N VAL A 364 14.90 7.00 -8.43
CA VAL A 364 15.87 7.82 -9.15
C VAL A 364 15.25 8.45 -10.40
N VAL A 365 14.48 7.68 -11.19
CA VAL A 365 13.77 8.22 -12.37
C VAL A 365 12.78 9.31 -11.96
N GLU A 366 12.01 9.10 -10.91
CA GLU A 366 11.08 10.10 -10.37
C GLU A 366 11.83 11.39 -9.96
N ARG A 367 12.94 11.26 -9.25
CA ARG A 367 13.80 12.37 -8.84
C ARG A 367 14.36 13.11 -10.05
N LEU A 368 14.86 12.40 -11.07
CA LEU A 368 15.36 12.98 -12.30
C LEU A 368 14.25 13.73 -13.07
N LEU A 369 13.04 13.18 -13.12
CA LEU A 369 11.90 13.86 -13.74
C LEU A 369 11.55 15.18 -13.04
N ILE A 370 11.69 15.27 -11.72
CA ILE A 370 11.40 16.48 -10.94
C ILE A 370 12.52 17.52 -11.11
N LEU A 371 13.78 17.10 -10.99
CA LEU A 371 14.92 18.01 -10.80
C LEU A 371 15.67 18.37 -12.10
N SER A 372 15.58 17.58 -13.16
CA SER A 372 16.23 17.88 -14.44
C SER A 372 15.46 18.92 -15.25
N GLY A 373 16.11 19.55 -16.23
CA GLY A 373 15.48 20.43 -17.21
C GLY A 373 14.59 19.66 -18.22
N ASP A 374 14.57 20.13 -19.48
CA ASP A 374 13.76 19.52 -20.54
C ASP A 374 14.21 18.10 -20.95
N ARG A 375 15.47 17.77 -20.67
CA ARG A 375 16.10 16.47 -20.93
C ARG A 375 16.91 16.02 -19.74
N ILE A 376 17.02 14.71 -19.56
CA ILE A 376 17.87 14.08 -18.53
C ILE A 376 19.25 13.84 -19.13
N THR A 377 20.27 14.50 -18.55
CA THR A 377 21.66 14.51 -19.03
C THR A 377 22.59 13.74 -18.06
N PRO A 378 23.84 13.40 -18.47
CA PRO A 378 24.83 12.82 -17.58
C PRO A 378 25.08 13.64 -16.31
N ALA A 379 25.05 14.98 -16.43
CA ALA A 379 25.22 15.88 -15.29
C ALA A 379 24.10 15.71 -14.25
N ASP A 380 22.86 15.52 -14.71
CA ASP A 380 21.71 15.26 -13.83
C ASP A 380 21.86 13.90 -13.13
N VAL A 381 22.31 12.87 -13.85
CA VAL A 381 22.56 11.55 -13.26
C VAL A 381 23.65 11.65 -12.18
N HIS A 382 24.77 12.32 -12.43
CA HIS A 382 25.83 12.48 -11.43
C HIS A 382 25.40 13.33 -10.22
N LEU A 383 24.47 14.26 -10.40
CA LEU A 383 24.05 15.16 -9.33
C LEU A 383 22.95 14.56 -8.44
N TYR A 384 22.06 13.75 -9.02
CA TYR A 384 20.82 13.32 -8.36
C TYR A 384 20.73 11.80 -8.13
N CYS A 385 21.65 10.99 -8.61
CA CYS A 385 21.79 9.55 -8.33
C CYS A 385 22.97 9.25 -7.39
#